data_138ac246bd6b60e345471dc1189f7c39
#
_entry.id   138ac246bd6b60e345471dc1189f7c39
#
_cell.length_a   1.000
_cell.length_b   1.000
_cell.length_c   1.000
_cell.angle_alpha   90.00
_cell.angle_beta   90.00
_cell.angle_gamma   90.00
#
_symmetry.space_group_name_H-M   'P 1'
#
loop_
_entity.id
_entity.type
_entity.pdbx_description
1 polymer ?
#
loop_
_entity_poly.entity_id
_entity_poly.type
_entity_poly.pdbx_seq_one_letter_code
_entity_poly.pdbx_strand_id
1 'polypeptide(L)'
;CNINNLIFKLMKYVSKNKFLVLFSTLLLTALVLGSFVKKGDEVEVIMTTSKGELILKLYNQTPIHRDNFLKLINNQFYNGISFHRVIKNFMAQAGDPNSRDPEYTGSLGNNSEGETLPAEIYPSLFHKKGALAAARMGDQVNPEKRSSGSQFYIVQGKKYNRNQLTQMEARINQQLEGNLVGIFLKDSSNREYMNRVKVCQQNGWMDSLNVVIGEIKNMVLKDVDKFTFSEEQLKAYETVGGTPFLDNGYTVFGEVVSGIDIIDSICTSPTLPGDKPK
;
A
#
# COMPACT_ATOMS: atom_id res chain seq x y z
N CYS A 1 -1.91 31.15 -2.45
CA CYS A 1 -0.91 30.57 -1.53
C CYS A 1 -0.47 29.24 -2.09
N ASN A 2 0.73 29.18 -2.69
CA ASN A 2 1.24 27.95 -3.33
C ASN A 2 1.47 26.83 -2.30
N ILE A 3 0.70 25.75 -2.39
CA ILE A 3 0.83 24.52 -1.56
C ILE A 3 1.92 23.58 -2.15
N ASN A 4 2.76 24.07 -3.03
CA ASN A 4 3.43 23.23 -4.03
C ASN A 4 4.95 23.18 -3.89
N ASN A 5 5.51 22.72 -2.76
CA ASN A 5 6.93 22.33 -2.76
C ASN A 5 7.19 21.25 -1.72
N LEU A 6 7.39 20.02 -2.18
CA LEU A 6 7.97 18.93 -1.41
C LEU A 6 9.50 19.01 -1.51
N ILE A 7 10.18 19.08 -0.37
CA ILE A 7 11.63 18.98 -0.28
C ILE A 7 11.96 17.80 0.64
N PHE A 8 12.82 16.90 0.19
CA PHE A 8 13.28 15.74 0.97
C PHE A 8 14.73 15.92 1.41
N LYS A 9 14.99 15.65 2.67
CA LYS A 9 16.34 15.65 3.25
C LYS A 9 16.59 14.34 3.98
N LEU A 10 17.70 13.67 3.64
CA LEU A 10 18.15 12.47 4.33
C LEU A 10 18.72 12.83 5.70
N MET A 11 18.16 12.25 6.76
CA MET A 11 18.83 12.26 8.06
C MET A 11 19.89 11.14 8.11
N LYS A 12 21.16 11.51 8.15
CA LYS A 12 22.21 10.58 8.53
C LYS A 12 22.13 10.36 10.05
N TYR A 13 21.60 9.24 10.45
CA TYR A 13 21.60 8.82 11.85
C TYR A 13 23.03 8.57 12.30
N VAL A 14 23.55 9.42 13.21
CA VAL A 14 24.83 9.20 13.88
C VAL A 14 24.55 8.36 15.12
N SER A 15 24.92 7.09 15.06
CA SER A 15 24.92 6.21 16.24
C SER A 15 25.74 6.82 17.37
N LYS A 16 25.07 7.18 18.48
CA LYS A 16 25.72 7.49 19.75
C LYS A 16 25.97 6.18 20.50
N ASN A 17 27.08 5.53 20.24
CA ASN A 17 27.69 4.64 21.23
C ASN A 17 29.20 4.75 21.12
N LYS A 18 29.77 5.57 21.99
CA LYS A 18 31.21 5.56 22.35
C LYS A 18 31.39 4.95 23.73
N PHE A 19 32.33 4.03 23.78
CA PHE A 19 33.11 3.61 24.94
C PHE A 19 32.52 2.55 25.90
N LEU A 20 33.06 1.32 25.83
CA LEU A 20 33.99 0.85 26.85
C LEU A 20 34.83 -0.32 26.30
N VAL A 21 36.15 -0.15 26.31
CA VAL A 21 37.16 -1.18 26.14
C VAL A 21 37.50 -1.69 27.52
N LEU A 22 37.58 -3.01 27.77
CA LEU A 22 38.72 -3.69 28.44
C LEU A 22 38.52 -5.22 28.60
N PHE A 23 39.44 -5.95 28.00
CA PHE A 23 40.26 -7.11 28.45
C PHE A 23 39.61 -8.46 28.83
N SER A 24 40.05 -9.44 28.05
CA SER A 24 40.60 -10.81 28.36
C SER A 24 39.61 -11.88 28.86
N THR A 25 39.50 -12.98 28.21
CA THR A 25 40.31 -14.20 28.21
C THR A 25 39.72 -15.28 27.32
N LEU A 26 40.58 -16.02 26.68
CA LEU A 26 40.41 -17.17 25.81
C LEU A 26 39.62 -18.29 26.50
N LEU A 27 38.46 -18.71 25.90
CA LEU A 27 37.98 -20.07 26.05
C LEU A 27 37.29 -20.53 24.75
N LEU A 28 37.90 -21.55 24.16
CA LEU A 28 37.49 -22.20 22.93
C LEU A 28 36.21 -23.03 23.20
N THR A 29 35.04 -22.60 22.71
CA THR A 29 33.90 -23.46 22.52
C THR A 29 33.32 -23.17 21.17
N ALA A 30 33.22 -24.21 20.33
CA ALA A 30 32.61 -24.18 19.02
C ALA A 30 31.13 -23.77 19.17
N LEU A 31 30.86 -22.52 18.92
CA LEU A 31 29.49 -22.00 18.83
C LEU A 31 29.12 -22.01 17.34
N VAL A 32 28.10 -22.77 17.01
CA VAL A 32 27.36 -22.65 15.76
C VAL A 32 26.96 -21.19 15.59
N LEU A 33 27.68 -20.46 14.77
CA LEU A 33 27.36 -19.09 14.37
C LEU A 33 26.14 -19.18 13.45
N GLY A 34 24.95 -19.24 14.03
CA GLY A 34 23.78 -18.72 13.36
C GLY A 34 24.06 -17.24 13.12
N SER A 35 24.28 -16.88 11.86
CA SER A 35 24.42 -15.48 11.45
C SER A 35 23.11 -14.76 11.80
N PHE A 36 23.06 -14.16 13.00
CA PHE A 36 22.14 -13.07 13.27
C PHE A 36 22.58 -11.92 12.37
N VAL A 37 21.98 -11.82 11.19
CA VAL A 37 22.02 -10.58 10.41
C VAL A 37 21.37 -9.53 11.31
N LYS A 38 22.20 -8.64 11.86
CA LYS A 38 21.73 -7.47 12.58
C LYS A 38 20.84 -6.72 11.60
N LYS A 39 19.53 -6.74 11.83
CA LYS A 39 18.59 -5.99 11.01
C LYS A 39 19.04 -4.55 11.07
N GLY A 40 19.58 -4.00 9.98
CA GLY A 40 20.06 -2.61 9.93
C GLY A 40 18.92 -1.69 10.35
N ASP A 41 19.26 -0.58 10.99
CA ASP A 41 18.28 0.43 11.38
C ASP A 41 17.47 0.85 10.14
N GLU A 42 16.16 0.99 10.29
CA GLU A 42 15.30 1.46 9.21
C GLU A 42 15.65 2.92 8.89
N VAL A 43 15.60 3.27 7.60
CA VAL A 43 15.99 4.61 7.15
C VAL A 43 14.87 5.60 7.43
N GLU A 44 15.21 6.75 8.02
CA GLU A 44 14.30 7.87 8.19
C GLU A 44 14.57 8.97 7.15
N VAL A 45 13.51 9.59 6.66
CA VAL A 45 13.52 10.66 5.67
C VAL A 45 12.68 11.82 6.16
N ILE A 46 13.19 13.04 6.06
CA ILE A 46 12.39 14.25 6.30
C ILE A 46 11.75 14.67 4.99
N MET A 47 10.42 14.82 5.01
CA MET A 47 9.63 15.43 3.95
C MET A 47 9.15 16.80 4.40
N THR A 48 9.66 17.85 3.79
CA THR A 48 9.20 19.23 4.03
C THR A 48 8.11 19.59 3.04
N THR A 49 7.00 20.08 3.55
CA THR A 49 5.85 20.55 2.77
C THR A 49 5.51 21.99 3.11
N SER A 50 4.66 22.63 2.32
CA SER A 50 4.12 23.97 2.66
C SER A 50 3.24 23.99 3.92
N LYS A 51 2.85 22.82 4.43
CA LYS A 51 2.05 22.68 5.66
C LYS A 51 2.88 22.28 6.88
N GLY A 52 4.16 21.96 6.70
CA GLY A 52 5.07 21.53 7.75
C GLY A 52 5.93 20.33 7.35
N GLU A 53 6.64 19.79 8.32
CA GLU A 53 7.56 18.67 8.12
C GLU A 53 6.99 17.35 8.64
N LEU A 54 7.28 16.28 7.89
CA LEU A 54 6.97 14.90 8.22
C LEU A 54 8.28 14.12 8.35
N ILE A 55 8.35 13.21 9.30
CA ILE A 55 9.41 12.18 9.31
C ILE A 55 8.79 10.88 8.86
N LEU A 56 9.33 10.32 7.78
CA LEU A 56 8.95 9.04 7.21
C LEU A 56 10.00 8.00 7.58
N LYS A 57 9.56 6.85 8.05
CA LYS A 57 10.38 5.67 8.26
C LYS A 57 10.11 4.69 7.12
N LEU A 58 11.17 4.20 6.46
CA LEU A 58 11.08 3.27 5.34
C LEU A 58 11.40 1.85 5.82
N TYR A 59 10.58 0.88 5.39
CA TYR A 59 10.67 -0.50 5.85
C TYR A 59 11.74 -1.31 5.12
N ASN A 60 12.55 -2.04 5.87
CA ASN A 60 13.54 -2.97 5.32
C ASN A 60 12.91 -4.22 4.68
N GLN A 61 11.64 -4.50 4.98
CA GLN A 61 10.89 -5.62 4.40
C GLN A 61 10.50 -5.40 2.94
N THR A 62 10.51 -4.14 2.47
CA THR A 62 10.17 -3.75 1.10
C THR A 62 11.35 -3.07 0.42
N PRO A 63 12.48 -3.79 0.23
CA PRO A 63 13.73 -3.19 -0.22
C PRO A 63 13.66 -2.57 -1.62
N ILE A 64 12.86 -3.13 -2.53
CA ILE A 64 12.72 -2.61 -3.90
C ILE A 64 12.10 -1.21 -3.86
N HIS A 65 10.99 -1.04 -3.13
CA HIS A 65 10.31 0.24 -2.99
C HIS A 65 11.13 1.23 -2.18
N ARG A 66 11.70 0.79 -1.05
CA ARG A 66 12.58 1.61 -0.21
C ARG A 66 13.75 2.19 -1.02
N ASP A 67 14.49 1.32 -1.72
CA ASP A 67 15.72 1.72 -2.40
C ASP A 67 15.41 2.60 -3.63
N ASN A 68 14.32 2.32 -4.35
CA ASN A 68 13.84 3.18 -5.42
C ASN A 68 13.42 4.56 -4.90
N PHE A 69 12.68 4.62 -3.80
CA PHE A 69 12.26 5.89 -3.18
C PHE A 69 13.46 6.71 -2.73
N LEU A 70 14.45 6.08 -2.09
CA LEU A 70 15.72 6.72 -1.70
C LEU A 70 16.52 7.20 -2.92
N LYS A 71 16.57 6.42 -4.00
CA LYS A 71 17.20 6.85 -5.26
C LYS A 71 16.57 8.13 -5.81
N LEU A 72 15.24 8.20 -5.85
CA LEU A 72 14.52 9.37 -6.31
C LEU A 72 14.74 10.60 -5.41
N ILE A 73 14.80 10.41 -4.10
CA ILE A 73 15.16 11.47 -3.14
C ILE A 73 16.58 11.99 -3.38
N ASN A 74 17.56 11.09 -3.52
CA ASN A 74 18.95 11.46 -3.77
C ASN A 74 19.13 12.22 -5.09
N ASN A 75 18.34 11.90 -6.08
CA ASN A 75 18.27 12.60 -7.37
C ASN A 75 17.43 13.90 -7.31
N GLN A 76 16.94 14.28 -6.13
CA GLN A 76 16.08 15.45 -5.93
C GLN A 76 14.79 15.41 -6.76
N PHE A 77 14.38 14.22 -7.20
CA PHE A 77 13.22 14.05 -8.06
C PHE A 77 11.96 14.62 -7.44
N TYR A 78 11.76 14.46 -6.15
CA TYR A 78 10.54 14.93 -5.47
C TYR A 78 10.53 16.43 -5.16
N ASN A 79 11.62 17.15 -5.39
CA ASN A 79 11.67 18.59 -5.13
C ASN A 79 10.69 19.33 -6.07
N GLY A 80 9.81 20.12 -5.48
CA GLY A 80 8.78 20.86 -6.20
C GLY A 80 7.56 20.05 -6.65
N ILE A 81 7.53 18.74 -6.42
CA ILE A 81 6.35 17.90 -6.71
C ILE A 81 5.23 18.23 -5.73
N SER A 82 4.00 18.24 -6.23
CA SER A 82 2.79 18.52 -5.45
C SER A 82 2.04 17.25 -5.08
N PHE A 83 1.31 17.29 -3.98
CA PHE A 83 0.19 16.38 -3.79
C PHE A 83 -0.89 16.70 -4.82
N HIS A 84 -0.99 15.90 -5.85
CA HIS A 84 -1.88 16.16 -6.97
C HIS A 84 -3.29 15.59 -6.80
N ARG A 85 -3.48 14.69 -5.82
CA ARG A 85 -4.78 14.11 -5.47
C ARG A 85 -4.89 13.97 -3.97
N VAL A 86 -5.92 14.58 -3.40
CA VAL A 86 -6.13 14.62 -1.95
C VAL A 86 -7.59 14.34 -1.65
N ILE A 87 -7.85 13.31 -0.83
CA ILE A 87 -9.20 12.92 -0.46
C ILE A 87 -9.28 12.81 1.05
N LYS A 88 -10.16 13.63 1.65
CA LYS A 88 -10.45 13.60 3.09
C LYS A 88 -10.93 12.21 3.53
N ASN A 89 -10.47 11.75 4.68
CA ASN A 89 -10.72 10.42 5.23
C ASN A 89 -10.19 9.26 4.38
N PHE A 90 -9.28 9.56 3.46
CA PHE A 90 -8.67 8.56 2.60
C PHE A 90 -7.14 8.73 2.54
N MET A 91 -6.60 9.60 1.67
CA MET A 91 -5.16 9.71 1.46
C MET A 91 -4.76 11.01 0.76
N ALA A 92 -3.46 11.33 0.83
CA ALA A 92 -2.80 12.32 -0.01
C ALA A 92 -1.81 11.63 -0.94
N GLN A 93 -1.95 11.81 -2.26
CA GLN A 93 -1.15 11.17 -3.31
C GLN A 93 -0.25 12.19 -4.01
N ALA A 94 1.03 11.82 -4.20
CA ALA A 94 2.06 12.62 -4.86
C ALA A 94 2.92 11.76 -5.81
N GLY A 95 3.93 12.36 -6.46
CA GLY A 95 4.92 11.64 -7.25
C GLY A 95 4.70 11.67 -8.75
N ASP A 96 3.67 12.36 -9.26
CA ASP A 96 3.53 12.65 -10.70
C ASP A 96 4.48 13.79 -11.07
N PRO A 97 5.44 13.59 -12.01
CA PRO A 97 6.42 14.60 -12.39
C PRO A 97 5.81 15.90 -12.94
N ASN A 98 4.66 15.80 -13.61
CA ASN A 98 3.97 16.94 -14.18
C ASN A 98 3.31 17.83 -13.11
N SER A 99 3.19 17.34 -11.88
CA SER A 99 2.64 18.14 -10.77
C SER A 99 3.58 19.25 -10.26
N ARG A 100 4.82 19.34 -10.80
CA ARG A 100 5.72 20.46 -10.55
C ARG A 100 5.30 21.73 -11.27
N ASP A 101 4.71 21.58 -12.44
CA ASP A 101 4.25 22.70 -13.26
C ASP A 101 2.84 23.11 -12.81
N PRO A 102 2.66 24.29 -12.18
CA PRO A 102 1.34 24.76 -11.78
C PRO A 102 0.42 25.05 -12.97
N GLU A 103 1.00 25.32 -14.14
CA GLU A 103 0.27 25.60 -15.38
C GLU A 103 -0.06 24.35 -16.18
N TYR A 104 0.35 23.17 -15.70
CA TYR A 104 0.04 21.91 -16.38
C TYR A 104 -1.47 21.65 -16.44
N THR A 105 -2.01 21.61 -17.65
CA THR A 105 -3.45 21.45 -17.95
C THR A 105 -3.89 20.00 -18.20
N GLY A 106 -2.93 19.08 -18.30
CA GLY A 106 -3.22 17.66 -18.50
C GLY A 106 -3.69 16.94 -17.22
N SER A 107 -4.10 15.70 -17.38
CA SER A 107 -4.50 14.86 -16.23
C SER A 107 -3.27 14.45 -15.42
N LEU A 108 -3.28 14.73 -14.12
CA LEU A 108 -2.30 14.25 -13.16
C LEU A 108 -2.66 12.85 -12.66
N GLY A 109 -1.65 12.12 -12.17
CA GLY A 109 -1.81 10.76 -11.64
C GLY A 109 -1.57 9.66 -12.67
N ASN A 110 -1.37 9.99 -13.94
CA ASN A 110 -1.09 9.03 -15.02
C ASN A 110 0.40 8.93 -15.37
N ASN A 111 1.24 9.84 -14.86
CA ASN A 111 2.65 9.92 -15.22
C ASN A 111 3.52 9.43 -14.06
N SER A 112 4.61 8.78 -14.37
CA SER A 112 5.53 8.21 -13.41
C SER A 112 6.96 8.33 -13.89
N GLU A 113 7.90 8.54 -13.00
CA GLU A 113 9.33 8.44 -13.28
C GLU A 113 9.76 6.99 -13.13
N GLY A 114 10.60 6.53 -14.05
CA GLY A 114 11.14 5.17 -14.05
C GLY A 114 10.12 4.09 -14.43
N GLU A 115 10.57 2.85 -14.33
CA GLU A 115 9.75 1.67 -14.61
C GLU A 115 8.83 1.31 -13.43
N THR A 116 7.81 0.52 -13.70
CA THR A 116 6.96 -0.04 -12.64
C THR A 116 7.73 -1.04 -11.79
N LEU A 117 7.47 -1.06 -10.49
CA LEU A 117 8.12 -1.94 -9.53
C LEU A 117 7.29 -3.20 -9.29
N PRO A 118 7.91 -4.38 -9.13
CA PRO A 118 7.20 -5.58 -8.68
C PRO A 118 6.59 -5.36 -7.30
N ALA A 119 5.43 -5.95 -7.04
CA ALA A 119 4.74 -5.81 -5.76
C ALA A 119 5.54 -6.43 -4.60
N GLU A 120 5.61 -5.73 -3.46
CA GLU A 120 6.14 -6.22 -2.18
C GLU A 120 5.05 -6.13 -1.11
N ILE A 121 3.98 -6.91 -1.30
CA ILE A 121 2.79 -6.88 -0.45
C ILE A 121 2.92 -7.91 0.66
N TYR A 122 2.93 -7.43 1.91
CA TYR A 122 3.02 -8.25 3.12
C TYR A 122 1.82 -7.98 4.03
N PRO A 123 1.09 -9.01 4.52
CA PRO A 123 -0.06 -8.82 5.40
C PRO A 123 0.24 -8.04 6.69
N SER A 124 1.49 -8.10 7.17
CA SER A 124 1.95 -7.33 8.34
C SER A 124 2.14 -5.84 8.08
N LEU A 125 2.23 -5.43 6.80
CA LEU A 125 2.38 -4.03 6.38
C LEU A 125 1.06 -3.55 5.79
N PHE A 126 0.23 -2.96 6.63
CA PHE A 126 -1.16 -2.63 6.31
C PHE A 126 -1.43 -1.12 6.36
N HIS A 127 -2.55 -0.71 5.80
CA HIS A 127 -2.88 0.70 5.54
C HIS A 127 -3.45 1.42 6.78
N LYS A 128 -2.78 1.36 7.93
CA LYS A 128 -3.12 2.21 9.08
C LYS A 128 -2.89 3.68 8.76
N LYS A 129 -3.47 4.60 9.53
CA LYS A 129 -3.19 6.03 9.43
C LYS A 129 -1.69 6.28 9.48
N GLY A 130 -1.17 7.08 8.55
CA GLY A 130 0.25 7.36 8.40
C GLY A 130 1.02 6.35 7.54
N ALA A 131 0.42 5.26 7.06
CA ALA A 131 1.09 4.34 6.15
C ALA A 131 1.50 5.06 4.86
N LEU A 132 2.75 4.82 4.42
CA LEU A 132 3.31 5.26 3.15
C LEU A 132 3.25 4.09 2.17
N ALA A 133 2.49 4.23 1.09
CA ALA A 133 2.24 3.17 0.14
C ALA A 133 2.43 3.62 -1.30
N ALA A 134 2.77 2.67 -2.18
CA ALA A 134 2.98 2.94 -3.59
C ALA A 134 1.65 2.95 -4.37
N ALA A 135 1.44 3.97 -5.20
CA ALA A 135 0.31 4.01 -6.12
C ALA A 135 0.48 2.99 -7.25
N ARG A 136 -0.62 2.54 -7.85
CA ARG A 136 -0.61 1.63 -8.99
C ARG A 136 -1.89 1.72 -9.83
N MET A 137 -1.84 1.19 -11.04
CA MET A 137 -3.01 0.98 -11.87
C MET A 137 -3.91 -0.15 -11.30
N GLY A 138 -5.20 -0.10 -11.63
CA GLY A 138 -6.17 -1.11 -11.16
C GLY A 138 -5.93 -2.51 -11.73
N ASP A 139 -6.44 -3.55 -11.05
CA ASP A 139 -6.19 -4.98 -11.35
C ASP A 139 -6.57 -5.39 -12.77
N GLN A 140 -7.54 -4.72 -13.41
CA GLN A 140 -7.97 -5.03 -14.78
C GLN A 140 -6.86 -4.84 -15.81
N VAL A 141 -5.99 -3.84 -15.62
CA VAL A 141 -4.87 -3.50 -16.51
C VAL A 141 -3.52 -3.85 -15.90
N ASN A 142 -3.50 -4.21 -14.61
CA ASN A 142 -2.29 -4.50 -13.85
C ASN A 142 -2.53 -5.67 -12.86
N PRO A 143 -2.77 -6.88 -13.38
CA PRO A 143 -3.06 -8.06 -12.54
C PRO A 143 -1.88 -8.45 -11.64
N GLU A 144 -0.65 -8.13 -12.01
CA GLU A 144 0.56 -8.36 -11.20
C GLU A 144 0.72 -7.37 -10.05
N LYS A 145 -0.19 -6.39 -9.93
CA LYS A 145 -0.17 -5.35 -8.88
C LYS A 145 1.13 -4.56 -8.83
N ARG A 146 1.81 -4.40 -9.98
CA ARG A 146 3.05 -3.62 -10.08
C ARG A 146 2.79 -2.18 -9.67
N SER A 147 3.70 -1.61 -8.89
CA SER A 147 3.61 -0.24 -8.40
C SER A 147 4.16 0.76 -9.42
N SER A 148 3.68 2.00 -9.37
CA SER A 148 4.31 3.14 -10.06
C SER A 148 5.76 3.31 -9.59
N GLY A 149 6.65 3.71 -10.51
CA GLY A 149 8.05 3.99 -10.20
C GLY A 149 8.26 5.20 -9.29
N SER A 150 7.31 6.14 -9.25
CA SER A 150 7.48 7.37 -8.45
C SER A 150 6.26 7.80 -7.64
N GLN A 151 5.05 7.36 -8.00
CA GLN A 151 3.87 7.82 -7.29
C GLN A 151 3.63 7.03 -6.00
N PHE A 152 3.34 7.76 -4.94
CA PHE A 152 3.04 7.23 -3.61
C PHE A 152 1.87 7.97 -3.00
N TYR A 153 1.31 7.40 -1.95
CA TYR A 153 0.31 8.07 -1.11
C TYR A 153 0.58 7.83 0.37
N ILE A 154 0.13 8.80 1.18
CA ILE A 154 0.15 8.70 2.63
C ILE A 154 -1.29 8.62 3.12
N VAL A 155 -1.57 7.61 3.93
CA VAL A 155 -2.92 7.31 4.42
C VAL A 155 -3.32 8.31 5.51
N GLN A 156 -4.43 9.02 5.32
CA GLN A 156 -5.15 9.68 6.38
C GLN A 156 -6.12 8.68 7.03
N GLY A 157 -6.99 8.08 6.21
CA GLY A 157 -7.99 7.13 6.63
C GLY A 157 -9.02 7.70 7.61
N LYS A 158 -9.84 6.80 8.14
CA LYS A 158 -10.81 7.07 9.22
C LYS A 158 -10.84 5.89 10.19
N LYS A 159 -11.43 6.10 11.36
CA LYS A 159 -11.66 5.01 12.33
C LYS A 159 -12.87 4.17 11.91
N TYR A 160 -12.82 2.91 12.26
CA TYR A 160 -13.87 1.93 12.03
C TYR A 160 -14.26 1.29 13.36
N ASN A 161 -15.52 0.86 13.49
CA ASN A 161 -15.90 -0.03 14.56
C ASN A 161 -15.79 -1.51 14.13
N ARG A 162 -15.81 -2.43 15.10
CA ARG A 162 -15.65 -3.86 14.86
C ARG A 162 -16.65 -4.40 13.82
N ASN A 163 -17.91 -3.99 13.90
CA ASN A 163 -18.95 -4.46 12.97
C ASN A 163 -18.65 -4.02 11.52
N GLN A 164 -18.14 -2.80 11.32
CA GLN A 164 -17.75 -2.32 10.00
C GLN A 164 -16.56 -3.12 9.44
N LEU A 165 -15.59 -3.47 10.27
CA LEU A 165 -14.44 -4.29 9.86
C LEU A 165 -14.89 -5.72 9.50
N THR A 166 -15.76 -6.34 10.30
CA THR A 166 -16.33 -7.66 10.00
C THR A 166 -17.11 -7.66 8.68
N GLN A 167 -17.91 -6.62 8.42
CA GLN A 167 -18.59 -6.47 7.13
C GLN A 167 -17.62 -6.30 5.97
N MET A 168 -16.48 -5.64 6.20
CA MET A 168 -15.45 -5.48 5.20
C MET A 168 -14.74 -6.80 4.89
N GLU A 169 -14.40 -7.59 5.90
CA GLU A 169 -13.89 -8.96 5.73
C GLU A 169 -14.83 -9.80 4.85
N ALA A 170 -16.12 -9.76 5.16
CA ALA A 170 -17.12 -10.49 4.39
C ALA A 170 -17.14 -10.06 2.91
N ARG A 171 -17.04 -8.76 2.64
CA ARG A 171 -16.99 -8.23 1.26
C ARG A 171 -15.69 -8.62 0.53
N ILE A 172 -14.54 -8.54 1.20
CA ILE A 172 -13.24 -8.96 0.64
C ILE A 172 -13.30 -10.44 0.27
N ASN A 173 -13.82 -11.29 1.16
CA ASN A 173 -13.96 -12.72 0.90
C ASN A 173 -14.96 -13.01 -0.23
N GLN A 174 -16.08 -12.30 -0.29
CA GLN A 174 -17.02 -12.43 -1.40
C GLN A 174 -16.41 -12.05 -2.75
N GLN A 175 -15.57 -10.99 -2.78
CA GLN A 175 -14.86 -10.59 -3.98
C GLN A 175 -13.78 -11.62 -4.37
N LEU A 176 -13.05 -12.17 -3.41
CA LEU A 176 -12.09 -13.26 -3.63
C LEU A 176 -12.79 -14.49 -4.25
N GLU A 177 -13.91 -14.92 -3.66
CA GLU A 177 -14.71 -16.01 -4.18
C GLU A 177 -15.16 -15.75 -5.64
N GLY A 178 -15.68 -14.55 -5.91
CA GLY A 178 -16.12 -14.15 -7.25
C GLY A 178 -14.98 -14.16 -8.27
N ASN A 179 -13.80 -13.67 -7.87
CA ASN A 179 -12.61 -13.67 -8.73
C ASN A 179 -12.15 -15.10 -9.06
N LEU A 180 -12.10 -15.98 -8.06
CA LEU A 180 -11.68 -17.39 -8.25
C LEU A 180 -12.66 -18.14 -9.14
N VAL A 181 -13.97 -17.96 -8.96
CA VAL A 181 -14.98 -18.50 -9.86
C VAL A 181 -14.81 -17.98 -11.29
N GLY A 182 -14.52 -16.67 -11.42
CA GLY A 182 -14.28 -16.05 -12.73
C GLY A 182 -13.03 -16.60 -13.43
N ILE A 183 -11.93 -16.82 -12.70
CA ILE A 183 -10.71 -17.45 -13.21
C ILE A 183 -11.01 -18.89 -13.65
N PHE A 184 -11.66 -19.69 -12.80
CA PHE A 184 -12.06 -21.06 -13.11
C PHE A 184 -12.88 -21.17 -14.40
N LEU A 185 -13.85 -20.28 -14.59
CA LEU A 185 -14.71 -20.27 -15.76
C LEU A 185 -14.01 -19.79 -17.05
N LYS A 186 -12.92 -19.03 -16.93
CA LYS A 186 -12.11 -18.59 -18.09
C LYS A 186 -11.13 -19.67 -18.57
N ASP A 187 -10.81 -20.64 -17.73
CA ASP A 187 -9.92 -21.74 -18.10
C ASP A 187 -10.64 -22.68 -19.07
N SER A 188 -10.02 -22.93 -20.22
CA SER A 188 -10.55 -23.80 -21.27
C SER A 188 -10.75 -25.25 -20.83
N SER A 189 -10.02 -25.73 -19.82
CA SER A 189 -10.21 -27.05 -19.23
C SER A 189 -11.56 -27.22 -18.53
N ASN A 190 -12.18 -26.10 -18.09
CA ASN A 190 -13.44 -26.06 -17.37
C ASN A 190 -14.63 -25.70 -18.28
N ARG A 191 -14.50 -25.94 -19.59
CA ARG A 191 -15.51 -25.58 -20.61
C ARG A 191 -16.90 -26.17 -20.32
N GLU A 192 -16.97 -27.34 -19.71
CA GLU A 192 -18.23 -27.97 -19.32
C GLU A 192 -18.99 -27.09 -18.31
N TYR A 193 -18.33 -26.63 -17.26
CA TYR A 193 -18.91 -25.74 -16.25
C TYR A 193 -19.34 -24.40 -16.85
N MET A 194 -18.52 -23.83 -17.72
CA MET A 194 -18.87 -22.61 -18.43
C MET A 194 -20.13 -22.77 -19.27
N ASN A 195 -20.27 -23.90 -19.96
CA ASN A 195 -21.47 -24.20 -20.76
C ASN A 195 -22.71 -24.36 -19.85
N ARG A 196 -22.61 -25.08 -18.73
CA ARG A 196 -23.70 -25.25 -17.75
C ARG A 196 -24.17 -23.88 -17.22
N VAL A 197 -23.23 -23.01 -16.83
CA VAL A 197 -23.54 -21.63 -16.38
C VAL A 197 -24.25 -20.86 -17.49
N LYS A 198 -23.75 -20.88 -18.73
CA LYS A 198 -24.35 -20.21 -19.88
C LYS A 198 -25.76 -20.67 -20.17
N VAL A 199 -26.01 -21.99 -20.16
CA VAL A 199 -27.36 -22.56 -20.38
C VAL A 199 -28.33 -22.10 -19.28
N CYS A 200 -27.90 -22.15 -18.01
CA CYS A 200 -28.75 -21.68 -16.91
C CYS A 200 -29.10 -20.19 -17.04
N GLN A 201 -28.12 -19.35 -17.41
CA GLN A 201 -28.32 -17.92 -17.61
C GLN A 201 -29.29 -17.62 -18.78
N GLN A 202 -29.10 -18.32 -19.93
CA GLN A 202 -29.95 -18.14 -21.13
C GLN A 202 -31.41 -18.53 -20.91
N ASN A 203 -31.67 -19.53 -20.04
CA ASN A 203 -33.01 -20.02 -19.74
C ASN A 203 -33.63 -19.38 -18.46
N GLY A 204 -32.89 -18.52 -17.76
CA GLY A 204 -33.36 -17.92 -16.51
C GLY A 204 -33.48 -18.90 -15.34
N TRP A 205 -32.74 -20.03 -15.38
CA TRP A 205 -32.81 -21.09 -14.37
C TRP A 205 -31.91 -20.73 -13.18
N MET A 206 -32.35 -19.80 -12.33
CA MET A 206 -31.54 -19.24 -11.25
C MET A 206 -31.17 -20.26 -10.19
N ASP A 207 -32.06 -21.21 -9.83
CA ASP A 207 -31.76 -22.24 -8.85
C ASP A 207 -30.66 -23.19 -9.34
N SER A 208 -30.79 -23.64 -10.61
CA SER A 208 -29.76 -24.46 -11.24
C SER A 208 -28.41 -23.72 -11.37
N LEU A 209 -28.43 -22.41 -11.68
CA LEU A 209 -27.26 -21.58 -11.72
C LEU A 209 -26.56 -21.51 -10.36
N ASN A 210 -27.34 -21.32 -9.28
CA ASN A 210 -26.81 -21.29 -7.93
C ASN A 210 -26.16 -22.63 -7.53
N VAL A 211 -26.73 -23.76 -7.96
CA VAL A 211 -26.15 -25.08 -7.73
C VAL A 211 -24.79 -25.20 -8.45
N VAL A 212 -24.73 -24.87 -9.75
CA VAL A 212 -23.47 -24.94 -10.53
C VAL A 212 -22.40 -24.02 -9.95
N ILE A 213 -22.76 -22.78 -9.59
CA ILE A 213 -21.81 -21.85 -8.94
C ILE A 213 -21.36 -22.38 -7.58
N GLY A 214 -22.25 -23.04 -6.81
CA GLY A 214 -21.90 -23.71 -5.55
C GLY A 214 -20.88 -24.84 -5.73
N GLU A 215 -21.05 -25.69 -6.76
CA GLU A 215 -20.08 -26.73 -7.12
C GLU A 215 -18.70 -26.12 -7.43
N ILE A 216 -18.67 -25.07 -8.26
CA ILE A 216 -17.42 -24.37 -8.61
C ILE A 216 -16.76 -23.76 -7.36
N LYS A 217 -17.54 -23.07 -6.52
CA LYS A 217 -17.02 -22.50 -5.25
C LYS A 217 -16.38 -23.56 -4.37
N ASN A 218 -17.02 -24.70 -4.20
CA ASN A 218 -16.47 -25.81 -3.40
C ASN A 218 -15.13 -26.32 -3.94
N MET A 219 -14.94 -26.30 -5.26
CA MET A 219 -13.67 -26.69 -5.88
C MET A 219 -12.59 -25.63 -5.70
N VAL A 220 -12.89 -24.36 -6.00
CA VAL A 220 -11.89 -23.29 -6.04
C VAL A 220 -11.51 -22.77 -4.63
N LEU A 221 -12.37 -23.01 -3.62
CA LEU A 221 -12.13 -22.55 -2.25
C LEU A 221 -11.57 -23.63 -1.32
N LYS A 222 -11.42 -24.87 -1.82
CA LYS A 222 -11.02 -26.02 -0.99
C LYS A 222 -9.74 -25.77 -0.17
N ASP A 223 -8.74 -25.11 -0.79
CA ASP A 223 -7.42 -24.86 -0.21
C ASP A 223 -7.11 -23.36 -0.14
N VAL A 224 -8.15 -22.52 -0.06
CA VAL A 224 -8.02 -21.08 0.01
C VAL A 224 -8.38 -20.58 1.40
N ASP A 225 -7.43 -19.97 2.06
CA ASP A 225 -7.67 -19.30 3.35
C ASP A 225 -8.52 -18.05 3.15
N LYS A 226 -9.55 -17.90 3.97
CA LYS A 226 -10.33 -16.68 4.00
C LYS A 226 -9.50 -15.54 4.58
N PHE A 227 -9.67 -14.37 4.00
CA PHE A 227 -9.10 -13.16 4.58
C PHE A 227 -9.74 -12.86 5.94
N THR A 228 -8.89 -12.59 6.93
CA THR A 228 -9.28 -12.09 8.24
C THR A 228 -8.31 -11.01 8.67
N PHE A 229 -8.80 -9.95 9.29
CA PHE A 229 -7.93 -8.96 9.92
C PHE A 229 -7.28 -9.57 11.15
N SER A 230 -5.96 -9.35 11.34
CA SER A 230 -5.29 -9.66 12.59
C SER A 230 -5.80 -8.76 13.72
N GLU A 231 -5.62 -9.17 14.98
CA GLU A 231 -5.97 -8.32 16.13
C GLU A 231 -5.19 -6.99 16.13
N GLU A 232 -3.97 -6.97 15.60
CA GLU A 232 -3.19 -5.75 15.43
C GLU A 232 -3.86 -4.80 14.44
N GLN A 233 -4.29 -5.30 13.28
CA GLN A 233 -5.01 -4.53 12.26
C GLN A 233 -6.34 -4.00 12.82
N LEU A 234 -7.12 -4.86 13.47
CA LEU A 234 -8.40 -4.50 14.07
C LEU A 234 -8.20 -3.36 15.09
N LYS A 235 -7.25 -3.52 16.02
CA LYS A 235 -6.91 -2.50 17.01
C LYS A 235 -6.46 -1.18 16.34
N ALA A 236 -5.62 -1.25 15.33
CA ALA A 236 -5.14 -0.06 14.62
C ALA A 236 -6.30 0.68 13.94
N TYR A 237 -7.16 -0.04 13.21
CA TYR A 237 -8.29 0.58 12.50
C TYR A 237 -9.37 1.13 13.44
N GLU A 238 -9.53 0.55 14.63
CA GLU A 238 -10.45 1.04 15.66
C GLU A 238 -9.91 2.28 16.39
N THR A 239 -8.59 2.37 16.60
CA THR A 239 -7.97 3.42 17.43
C THR A 239 -7.42 4.59 16.65
N VAL A 240 -6.54 4.33 15.68
CA VAL A 240 -5.90 5.38 14.86
C VAL A 240 -6.58 5.55 13.50
N GLY A 241 -7.22 4.50 12.98
CA GLY A 241 -7.88 4.48 11.69
C GLY A 241 -6.96 4.04 10.55
N GLY A 242 -7.46 4.17 9.33
CA GLY A 242 -6.75 3.78 8.12
C GLY A 242 -7.66 3.54 6.94
N THR A 243 -7.20 2.72 5.98
CA THR A 243 -7.93 2.36 4.77
C THR A 243 -7.86 0.84 4.53
N PRO A 244 -8.52 0.04 5.40
CA PRO A 244 -8.40 -1.42 5.42
C PRO A 244 -8.79 -2.11 4.10
N PHE A 245 -9.60 -1.46 3.26
CA PHE A 245 -10.01 -1.97 1.95
C PHE A 245 -8.88 -1.96 0.91
N LEU A 246 -7.71 -1.35 1.20
CA LEU A 246 -6.51 -1.38 0.36
C LEU A 246 -5.54 -2.50 0.75
N ASP A 247 -5.75 -3.15 1.89
CA ASP A 247 -4.86 -4.20 2.38
C ASP A 247 -4.77 -5.36 1.37
N ASN A 248 -3.58 -5.95 1.27
CA ASN A 248 -3.23 -6.98 0.29
C ASN A 248 -3.40 -6.55 -1.19
N GLY A 249 -3.66 -5.28 -1.43
CA GLY A 249 -3.81 -4.72 -2.77
C GLY A 249 -2.65 -3.83 -3.22
N TYR A 250 -1.92 -3.25 -2.28
CA TYR A 250 -0.87 -2.26 -2.53
C TYR A 250 0.35 -2.51 -1.64
N THR A 251 1.54 -2.13 -2.12
CA THR A 251 2.76 -2.20 -1.32
C THR A 251 2.80 -1.02 -0.34
N VAL A 252 2.80 -1.35 0.96
CA VAL A 252 3.11 -0.39 2.04
C VAL A 252 4.59 -0.51 2.34
N PHE A 253 5.36 0.57 2.14
CA PHE A 253 6.82 0.51 2.24
C PHE A 253 7.42 1.45 3.30
N GLY A 254 6.56 2.09 4.09
CA GLY A 254 6.96 2.95 5.19
C GLY A 254 5.77 3.50 5.97
N GLU A 255 6.08 4.38 6.90
CA GLU A 255 5.08 5.06 7.72
C GLU A 255 5.56 6.45 8.16
N VAL A 256 4.62 7.32 8.48
CA VAL A 256 4.87 8.61 9.16
C VAL A 256 5.11 8.32 10.64
N VAL A 257 6.28 8.68 11.14
CA VAL A 257 6.64 8.53 12.56
C VAL A 257 6.56 9.85 13.33
N SER A 258 6.53 11.00 12.61
CA SER A 258 6.32 12.32 13.20
C SER A 258 5.62 13.24 12.20
N GLY A 259 4.78 14.15 12.68
CA GLY A 259 4.08 15.14 11.86
C GLY A 259 2.80 14.59 11.19
N ILE A 260 2.13 13.61 11.76
CA ILE A 260 0.91 13.02 11.17
C ILE A 260 -0.24 14.03 11.01
N ASP A 261 -0.29 15.08 11.84
CA ASP A 261 -1.22 16.19 11.76
C ASP A 261 -1.06 17.01 10.47
N ILE A 262 0.13 17.01 9.89
CA ILE A 262 0.40 17.64 8.58
C ILE A 262 -0.39 16.91 7.48
N ILE A 263 -0.49 15.58 7.53
CA ILE A 263 -1.32 14.82 6.60
C ILE A 263 -2.80 15.14 6.78
N ASP A 264 -3.27 15.30 8.03
CA ASP A 264 -4.64 15.75 8.29
C ASP A 264 -4.89 17.13 7.69
N SER A 265 -3.94 18.05 7.84
CA SER A 265 -4.01 19.39 7.25
C SER A 265 -4.03 19.36 5.72
N ILE A 266 -3.19 18.53 5.09
CA ILE A 266 -3.15 18.35 3.63
C ILE A 266 -4.49 17.79 3.14
N CYS A 267 -4.98 16.69 3.77
CA CYS A 267 -6.20 16.02 3.37
C CYS A 267 -7.50 16.82 3.61
N THR A 268 -7.43 17.91 4.37
CA THR A 268 -8.56 18.83 4.57
C THR A 268 -8.49 20.09 3.69
N SER A 269 -7.47 20.19 2.83
CA SER A 269 -7.36 21.32 1.89
C SER A 269 -8.55 21.32 0.92
N PRO A 270 -9.08 22.49 0.53
CA PRO A 270 -10.08 22.59 -0.52
C PRO A 270 -9.57 21.99 -1.83
N THR A 271 -10.43 21.27 -2.54
CA THR A 271 -10.08 20.61 -3.81
C THR A 271 -10.87 21.15 -4.99
N LEU A 272 -10.30 21.00 -6.19
CA LEU A 272 -10.95 21.14 -7.49
C LEU A 272 -11.56 19.80 -7.91
N PRO A 273 -12.35 19.73 -9.00
CA PRO A 273 -12.74 18.47 -9.62
C PRO A 273 -11.53 17.56 -9.87
N GLY A 274 -11.67 16.25 -9.58
CA GLY A 274 -10.58 15.28 -9.66
C GLY A 274 -9.68 15.25 -8.42
N ASP A 275 -10.18 15.77 -7.28
CA ASP A 275 -9.50 15.76 -5.98
C ASP A 275 -8.15 16.53 -5.97
N LYS A 276 -7.90 17.41 -6.94
CA LYS A 276 -6.69 18.25 -7.02
C LYS A 276 -6.78 19.36 -5.95
N PRO A 277 -5.81 19.51 -5.03
CA PRO A 277 -5.77 20.61 -4.07
C PRO A 277 -5.73 21.99 -4.79
N LYS A 278 -6.39 22.98 -4.18
CA LYS A 278 -6.38 24.38 -4.66
C LYS A 278 -5.09 25.09 -4.27
#